data_bf0eb812a7182557a426aeba0891ddba
#
_entry.id   bf0eb812a7182557a426aeba0891ddba
#
_cell.length_a   1.000
_cell.length_b   1.000
_cell.length_c   1.000
_cell.angle_alpha   90.00
_cell.angle_beta   90.00
_cell.angle_gamma   90.00
#
_symmetry.space_group_name_H-M   'P 1'
#
loop_
_entity.id
_entity.type
_entity.pdbx_description
1 polymer ?
#
loop_
_entity_poly.entity_id
_entity_poly.type
_entity_poly.pdbx_seq_one_letter_code
_entity_poly.pdbx_strand_id
1 'polypeptide(L)'
;MRKTLHMCDFFCNFAPKFIWVIMIEIIKYCLPAICVLLATWLVMHKFYKSEAEKRLWELKRISQKEISPVRLRAYERLALLLERTTPEHMLTNVNLTEMTILQLQQHIMRTIRLEYEHNLSQQVYVSDAVWQQIISARDQMLAFVNTLAQQVPADANTLDYAKMLITAYSTNGETANERALQALKNEARTLL
;
A
#
# COMPACT_ATOMS: atom_id res chain seq x y z
N MET A 1 78.76 8.85 62.82
CA MET A 1 77.37 8.39 62.68
C MET A 1 76.31 9.49 62.36
N ARG A 2 76.71 10.61 61.72
CA ARG A 2 75.77 11.75 61.42
C ARG A 2 75.59 12.08 59.94
N LYS A 3 76.35 11.39 59.05
CA LYS A 3 76.25 11.65 57.58
C LYS A 3 75.25 10.77 56.81
N THR A 4 74.80 9.68 57.41
CA THR A 4 73.82 8.75 56.74
C THR A 4 72.38 9.15 56.91
N LEU A 5 72.03 9.98 57.94
CA LEU A 5 70.63 10.44 58.13
C LEU A 5 70.22 11.52 57.13
N HIS A 6 71.07 12.39 56.67
CA HIS A 6 70.78 13.46 55.73
C HIS A 6 70.50 12.95 54.30
N MET A 7 71.01 11.76 53.97
CA MET A 7 70.83 11.18 52.63
C MET A 7 69.49 10.48 52.49
N CYS A 8 68.92 9.93 53.58
CA CYS A 8 67.55 9.35 53.58
C CYS A 8 66.49 10.42 53.50
N ASP A 9 66.59 11.54 54.19
CA ASP A 9 65.64 12.65 54.17
C ASP A 9 65.55 13.33 52.77
N PHE A 10 66.72 13.41 52.07
CA PHE A 10 66.78 13.96 50.73
C PHE A 10 66.09 13.07 49.70
N PHE A 11 66.21 11.74 49.81
CA PHE A 11 65.53 10.76 48.94
C PHE A 11 64.04 10.66 49.21
N CYS A 12 63.61 10.72 50.48
CA CYS A 12 62.19 10.68 50.85
C CYS A 12 61.42 11.92 50.40
N ASN A 13 62.00 13.08 50.28
CA ASN A 13 61.36 14.32 49.86
C ASN A 13 61.43 14.57 48.34
N PHE A 14 62.36 13.91 47.64
CA PHE A 14 62.54 14.09 46.21
C PHE A 14 61.68 13.13 45.39
N ALA A 15 61.40 11.92 45.86
CA ALA A 15 60.65 10.90 45.23
C ALA A 15 59.13 11.33 44.89
N PRO A 16 58.42 11.93 45.85
CA PRO A 16 56.99 12.30 45.52
C PRO A 16 56.93 13.45 44.52
N LYS A 17 57.85 14.41 44.55
CA LYS A 17 57.85 15.53 43.59
C LYS A 17 58.17 15.07 42.16
N PHE A 18 59.06 14.13 41.98
CA PHE A 18 59.44 13.58 40.69
C PHE A 18 58.33 12.76 40.08
N ILE A 19 57.61 11.98 40.89
CA ILE A 19 56.40 11.22 40.44
C ILE A 19 55.29 12.18 40.02
N TRP A 20 55.06 13.27 40.76
CA TRP A 20 54.05 14.28 40.39
C TRP A 20 54.36 14.97 39.05
N VAL A 21 55.60 15.29 38.77
CA VAL A 21 56.04 15.91 37.50
C VAL A 21 55.83 14.95 36.35
N ILE A 22 56.20 13.68 36.51
CA ILE A 22 55.92 12.66 35.46
C ILE A 22 54.44 12.45 35.23
N MET A 23 53.63 12.38 36.29
CA MET A 23 52.20 12.26 36.19
C MET A 23 51.55 13.44 35.42
N ILE A 24 51.99 14.67 35.70
CA ILE A 24 51.51 15.86 34.98
C ILE A 24 51.90 15.82 33.51
N GLU A 25 53.12 15.38 33.18
CA GLU A 25 53.51 15.23 31.76
C GLU A 25 52.72 14.17 31.03
N ILE A 26 52.46 13.02 31.63
CA ILE A 26 51.64 11.97 31.06
C ILE A 26 50.20 12.49 30.82
N ILE A 27 49.62 13.19 31.77
CA ILE A 27 48.28 13.76 31.65
C ILE A 27 48.20 14.78 30.50
N LYS A 28 49.23 15.62 30.30
CA LYS A 28 49.29 16.59 29.20
C LYS A 28 49.16 15.93 27.81
N TYR A 29 49.72 14.74 27.64
CA TYR A 29 49.65 14.02 26.35
C TYR A 29 48.44 13.08 26.25
N CYS A 30 48.00 12.46 27.34
CA CYS A 30 46.84 11.59 27.36
C CYS A 30 45.53 12.34 27.21
N LEU A 31 45.40 13.52 27.78
CA LEU A 31 44.14 14.29 27.75
C LEU A 31 43.72 14.69 26.32
N PRO A 32 44.59 15.26 25.46
CA PRO A 32 44.24 15.55 24.09
C PRO A 32 43.96 14.28 23.25
N ALA A 33 44.67 13.19 23.51
CA ALA A 33 44.42 11.92 22.83
C ALA A 33 43.06 11.34 23.15
N ILE A 34 42.64 11.39 24.42
CA ILE A 34 41.30 10.96 24.84
C ILE A 34 40.21 11.86 24.21
N CYS A 35 40.43 13.18 24.17
CA CYS A 35 39.49 14.12 23.53
C CYS A 35 39.29 13.80 22.04
N VAL A 36 40.36 13.50 21.30
CA VAL A 36 40.27 13.11 19.89
C VAL A 36 39.54 11.78 19.73
N LEU A 37 39.81 10.79 20.57
CA LEU A 37 39.12 9.50 20.53
C LEU A 37 37.61 9.66 20.82
N LEU A 38 37.24 10.45 21.81
CA LEU A 38 35.84 10.74 22.13
C LEU A 38 35.13 11.49 20.98
N ALA A 39 35.80 12.51 20.43
CA ALA A 39 35.25 13.24 19.28
C ALA A 39 35.03 12.32 18.06
N THR A 40 36.02 11.49 17.76
CA THR A 40 35.93 10.52 16.64
C THR A 40 34.81 9.49 16.91
N TRP A 41 34.72 8.97 18.12
CA TRP A 41 33.66 8.04 18.50
C TRP A 41 32.26 8.65 18.39
N LEU A 42 32.07 9.90 18.85
CA LEU A 42 30.78 10.62 18.72
C LEU A 42 30.40 10.88 17.27
N VAL A 43 31.37 11.28 16.43
CA VAL A 43 31.13 11.50 15.00
C VAL A 43 30.74 10.18 14.30
N MET A 44 31.50 9.11 14.56
CA MET A 44 31.22 7.80 13.98
C MET A 44 29.86 7.26 14.43
N HIS A 45 29.53 7.39 15.71
CA HIS A 45 28.24 6.93 16.24
C HIS A 45 27.06 7.67 15.61
N LYS A 46 27.16 9.00 15.45
CA LYS A 46 26.13 9.79 14.73
C LYS A 46 26.06 9.41 13.26
N PHE A 47 27.19 9.18 12.62
CA PHE A 47 27.24 8.83 11.21
C PHE A 47 26.57 7.48 10.93
N TYR A 48 26.91 6.43 11.70
CA TYR A 48 26.29 5.11 11.56
C TYR A 48 24.78 5.13 11.79
N LYS A 49 24.32 5.89 12.78
CA LYS A 49 22.88 6.02 13.04
C LYS A 49 22.12 6.70 11.89
N SER A 50 22.69 7.78 11.35
CA SER A 50 22.14 8.50 10.21
C SER A 50 22.12 7.66 8.92
N GLU A 51 23.16 6.84 8.68
CA GLU A 51 23.21 5.99 7.49
C GLU A 51 22.21 4.82 7.55
N ALA A 52 22.03 4.22 8.73
CA ALA A 52 21.03 3.17 8.93
C ALA A 52 19.61 3.69 8.68
N GLU A 53 19.30 4.89 9.17
CA GLU A 53 18.01 5.54 8.91
C GLU A 53 17.81 5.85 7.42
N LYS A 54 18.83 6.39 6.74
CA LYS A 54 18.78 6.66 5.29
C LYS A 54 18.53 5.39 4.49
N ARG A 55 19.23 4.30 4.77
CA ARG A 55 19.02 3.00 4.09
C ARG A 55 17.61 2.46 4.29
N LEU A 56 17.06 2.58 5.50
CA LEU A 56 15.67 2.20 5.77
C LEU A 56 14.67 3.05 4.98
N TRP A 57 14.92 4.35 4.86
CA TRP A 57 14.11 5.26 4.06
C TRP A 57 14.20 4.95 2.56
N GLU A 58 15.39 4.66 2.05
CA GLU A 58 15.61 4.26 0.66
C GLU A 58 14.92 2.94 0.33
N LEU A 59 15.04 1.94 1.20
CA LEU A 59 14.34 0.65 1.03
C LEU A 59 12.82 0.82 1.03
N LYS A 60 12.26 1.61 1.95
CA LYS A 60 10.83 1.93 1.96
C LYS A 60 10.40 2.67 0.70
N ARG A 61 11.19 3.63 0.23
CA ARG A 61 10.90 4.40 -0.99
C ARG A 61 10.96 3.54 -2.25
N ILE A 62 11.90 2.61 -2.34
CA ILE A 62 12.02 1.67 -3.48
C ILE A 62 10.81 0.71 -3.45
N SER A 63 10.50 0.13 -2.30
CA SER A 63 9.35 -0.76 -2.14
C SER A 63 8.02 -0.07 -2.52
N GLN A 64 7.82 1.17 -2.09
CA GLN A 64 6.63 1.94 -2.47
C GLN A 64 6.57 2.24 -3.97
N LYS A 65 7.70 2.55 -4.61
CA LYS A 65 7.76 2.80 -6.05
C LYS A 65 7.45 1.55 -6.89
N GLU A 66 7.81 0.37 -6.44
CA GLU A 66 7.55 -0.89 -7.15
C GLU A 66 6.13 -1.41 -6.92
N ILE A 67 5.60 -1.28 -5.72
CA ILE A 67 4.24 -1.75 -5.37
C ILE A 67 3.16 -0.83 -5.95
N SER A 68 3.40 0.48 -6.01
CA SER A 68 2.42 1.46 -6.48
C SER A 68 1.92 1.20 -7.92
N PRO A 69 2.77 0.91 -8.92
CA PRO A 69 2.30 0.62 -10.28
C PRO A 69 1.46 -0.66 -10.37
N VAL A 70 1.79 -1.69 -9.59
CA VAL A 70 1.03 -2.96 -9.58
C VAL A 70 -0.36 -2.74 -8.99
N ARG A 71 -0.44 -2.01 -7.87
CA ARG A 71 -1.73 -1.64 -7.26
C ARG A 71 -2.56 -0.77 -8.20
N LEU A 72 -1.96 0.21 -8.85
CA LEU A 72 -2.68 1.07 -9.81
C LEU A 72 -3.31 0.25 -10.93
N ARG A 73 -2.59 -0.73 -11.50
CA ARG A 73 -3.16 -1.66 -12.50
C ARG A 73 -4.31 -2.50 -11.95
N ALA A 74 -4.27 -2.88 -10.67
CA ALA A 74 -5.38 -3.56 -10.04
C ALA A 74 -6.63 -2.67 -9.94
N TYR A 75 -6.47 -1.40 -9.54
CA TYR A 75 -7.57 -0.43 -9.53
C TYR A 75 -8.14 -0.19 -10.94
N GLU A 76 -7.30 -0.04 -11.96
CA GLU A 76 -7.73 0.09 -13.35
C GLU A 76 -8.55 -1.11 -13.80
N ARG A 77 -8.10 -2.34 -13.50
CA ARG A 77 -8.82 -3.56 -13.84
C ARG A 77 -10.17 -3.67 -13.13
N LEU A 78 -10.23 -3.33 -11.86
CA LEU A 78 -11.48 -3.34 -11.10
C LEU A 78 -12.45 -2.23 -11.54
N ALA A 79 -11.94 -1.07 -11.93
CA ALA A 79 -12.76 -0.03 -12.54
C ALA A 79 -13.36 -0.52 -13.88
N LEU A 80 -12.56 -1.14 -14.74
CA LEU A 80 -13.03 -1.72 -16.00
C LEU A 80 -14.04 -2.84 -15.78
N LEU A 81 -13.89 -3.69 -14.75
CA LEU A 81 -14.87 -4.70 -14.37
C LEU A 81 -16.23 -4.06 -14.07
N LEU A 82 -16.25 -3.02 -13.23
CA LEU A 82 -17.49 -2.34 -12.85
C LEU A 82 -18.18 -1.64 -14.03
N GLU A 83 -17.40 -1.03 -14.91
CA GLU A 83 -17.91 -0.38 -16.14
C GLU A 83 -18.43 -1.42 -17.16
N ARG A 84 -17.69 -2.51 -17.39
CA ARG A 84 -18.07 -3.56 -18.36
C ARG A 84 -19.28 -4.37 -17.93
N THR A 85 -19.57 -4.43 -16.64
CA THR A 85 -20.75 -5.14 -16.11
C THR A 85 -21.99 -4.26 -16.04
N THR A 86 -22.01 -3.07 -16.64
CA THR A 86 -23.22 -2.28 -16.83
C THR A 86 -24.05 -2.83 -17.97
N PRO A 87 -25.40 -2.72 -17.93
CA PRO A 87 -26.29 -3.20 -19.00
C PRO A 87 -25.92 -2.62 -20.37
N GLU A 88 -25.57 -1.35 -20.43
CA GLU A 88 -25.22 -0.69 -21.69
C GLU A 88 -24.00 -1.36 -22.36
N HIS A 89 -22.92 -1.60 -21.57
CA HIS A 89 -21.72 -2.24 -22.09
C HIS A 89 -21.97 -3.71 -22.49
N MET A 90 -22.71 -4.45 -21.67
CA MET A 90 -22.98 -5.87 -21.93
C MET A 90 -23.84 -6.09 -23.17
N LEU A 91 -24.70 -5.13 -23.53
CA LEU A 91 -25.59 -5.22 -24.66
C LEU A 91 -25.01 -4.69 -25.99
N THR A 92 -23.89 -3.93 -25.94
CA THR A 92 -23.33 -3.25 -27.11
C THR A 92 -22.96 -4.19 -28.27
N ASN A 93 -22.48 -5.40 -27.97
CA ASN A 93 -21.98 -6.35 -28.97
C ASN A 93 -22.84 -7.62 -29.10
N VAL A 94 -24.08 -7.57 -28.63
CA VAL A 94 -24.96 -8.75 -28.64
C VAL A 94 -25.95 -8.65 -29.79
N ASN A 95 -26.07 -9.73 -30.56
CA ASN A 95 -27.11 -9.83 -31.62
C ASN A 95 -28.48 -10.21 -30.99
N LEU A 96 -29.23 -9.18 -30.64
CA LEU A 96 -30.53 -9.33 -29.94
C LEU A 96 -31.61 -10.03 -30.80
N THR A 97 -31.46 -10.01 -32.13
CA THR A 97 -32.49 -10.60 -33.05
C THR A 97 -32.41 -12.13 -33.12
N GLU A 98 -31.27 -12.71 -32.78
CA GLU A 98 -31.04 -14.16 -32.83
C GLU A 98 -31.20 -14.86 -31.46
N MET A 99 -31.47 -14.10 -30.41
CA MET A 99 -31.56 -14.61 -29.04
C MET A 99 -32.98 -14.53 -28.50
N THR A 100 -33.36 -15.52 -27.70
CA THR A 100 -34.52 -15.43 -26.82
C THR A 100 -34.19 -14.62 -25.55
N ILE A 101 -35.21 -14.13 -24.86
CA ILE A 101 -35.10 -13.42 -23.59
C ILE A 101 -34.26 -14.25 -22.56
N LEU A 102 -34.56 -15.55 -22.47
CA LEU A 102 -33.84 -16.46 -21.58
C LEU A 102 -32.36 -16.59 -21.95
N GLN A 103 -32.06 -16.70 -23.25
CA GLN A 103 -30.67 -16.75 -23.72
C GLN A 103 -29.93 -15.46 -23.45
N LEU A 104 -30.56 -14.30 -23.65
CA LEU A 104 -29.97 -13.01 -23.32
C LEU A 104 -29.70 -12.86 -21.81
N GLN A 105 -30.68 -13.22 -20.97
CA GLN A 105 -30.54 -13.24 -19.51
C GLN A 105 -29.35 -14.11 -19.10
N GLN A 106 -29.29 -15.35 -19.60
CA GLN A 106 -28.16 -16.26 -19.27
C GLN A 106 -26.83 -15.74 -19.77
N HIS A 107 -26.78 -15.13 -20.95
CA HIS A 107 -25.59 -14.51 -21.50
C HIS A 107 -25.07 -13.39 -20.59
N ILE A 108 -25.94 -12.46 -20.20
CA ILE A 108 -25.60 -11.35 -19.29
C ILE A 108 -25.11 -11.88 -17.93
N MET A 109 -25.84 -12.80 -17.32
CA MET A 109 -25.48 -13.38 -16.03
C MET A 109 -24.12 -14.11 -16.08
N ARG A 110 -23.85 -14.82 -17.18
CA ARG A 110 -22.56 -15.48 -17.43
C ARG A 110 -21.45 -14.47 -17.61
N THR A 111 -21.67 -13.41 -18.37
CA THR A 111 -20.68 -12.33 -18.59
C THR A 111 -20.28 -11.68 -17.27
N ILE A 112 -21.24 -11.33 -16.41
CA ILE A 112 -20.96 -10.76 -15.08
C ILE A 112 -20.09 -11.70 -14.25
N ARG A 113 -20.41 -13.00 -14.20
CA ARG A 113 -19.63 -13.98 -13.43
C ARG A 113 -18.21 -14.15 -13.97
N LEU A 114 -18.07 -14.25 -15.29
CA LEU A 114 -16.77 -14.41 -15.94
C LEU A 114 -15.87 -13.19 -15.74
N GLU A 115 -16.39 -11.96 -15.87
CA GLU A 115 -15.64 -10.74 -15.62
C GLU A 115 -15.19 -10.67 -14.15
N TYR A 116 -16.05 -11.07 -13.22
CA TYR A 116 -15.69 -11.14 -11.81
C TYR A 116 -14.61 -12.19 -11.55
N GLU A 117 -14.76 -13.43 -12.02
CA GLU A 117 -13.80 -14.53 -11.87
C GLU A 117 -12.42 -14.16 -12.46
N HIS A 118 -12.42 -13.51 -13.62
CA HIS A 118 -11.19 -13.07 -14.29
C HIS A 118 -10.41 -12.02 -13.46
N ASN A 119 -11.09 -11.25 -12.63
CA ASN A 119 -10.51 -10.21 -11.80
C ASN A 119 -10.40 -10.59 -10.32
N LEU A 120 -10.74 -11.83 -9.94
CA LEU A 120 -10.76 -12.30 -8.55
C LEU A 120 -9.42 -12.11 -7.82
N SER A 121 -8.29 -12.27 -8.53
CA SER A 121 -6.94 -12.08 -7.96
C SER A 121 -6.65 -10.64 -7.54
N GLN A 122 -7.38 -9.66 -8.06
CA GLN A 122 -7.17 -8.24 -7.75
C GLN A 122 -7.58 -7.88 -6.31
N GLN A 123 -8.35 -8.73 -5.64
CA GLN A 123 -8.73 -8.55 -4.23
C GLN A 123 -7.54 -8.34 -3.27
N VAL A 124 -6.37 -8.87 -3.62
CA VAL A 124 -5.15 -8.77 -2.80
C VAL A 124 -4.61 -7.34 -2.74
N TYR A 125 -4.98 -6.49 -3.70
CA TYR A 125 -4.43 -5.15 -3.87
C TYR A 125 -5.33 -4.03 -3.37
N VAL A 126 -6.57 -4.33 -3.02
CA VAL A 126 -7.58 -3.38 -2.50
C VAL A 126 -7.93 -3.71 -1.06
N SER A 127 -8.57 -2.77 -0.35
CA SER A 127 -9.07 -3.03 1.00
C SER A 127 -10.27 -3.99 0.98
N ASP A 128 -10.46 -4.70 2.07
CA ASP A 128 -11.63 -5.56 2.25
C ASP A 128 -12.94 -4.79 2.09
N ALA A 129 -12.99 -3.54 2.53
CA ALA A 129 -14.17 -2.69 2.41
C ALA A 129 -14.55 -2.43 0.93
N VAL A 130 -13.58 -2.08 0.09
CA VAL A 130 -13.79 -1.89 -1.35
C VAL A 130 -14.13 -3.21 -2.03
N TRP A 131 -13.45 -4.29 -1.66
CA TRP A 131 -13.74 -5.60 -2.22
C TRP A 131 -15.17 -6.06 -1.92
N GLN A 132 -15.66 -5.85 -0.70
CA GLN A 132 -17.05 -6.16 -0.34
C GLN A 132 -18.08 -5.34 -1.14
N GLN A 133 -17.76 -4.08 -1.46
CA GLN A 133 -18.62 -3.29 -2.35
C GLN A 133 -18.65 -3.84 -3.77
N ILE A 134 -17.53 -4.33 -4.31
CA ILE A 134 -17.47 -4.98 -5.63
C ILE A 134 -18.29 -6.27 -5.64
N ILE A 135 -18.21 -7.09 -4.59
CA ILE A 135 -19.05 -8.29 -4.41
C ILE A 135 -20.54 -7.89 -4.39
N SER A 136 -20.88 -6.88 -3.60
CA SER A 136 -22.25 -6.38 -3.50
C SER A 136 -22.78 -5.85 -4.84
N ALA A 137 -21.95 -5.15 -5.62
CA ALA A 137 -22.30 -4.67 -6.95
C ALA A 137 -22.60 -5.84 -7.91
N ARG A 138 -21.73 -6.88 -7.91
CA ARG A 138 -21.99 -8.11 -8.68
C ARG A 138 -23.33 -8.75 -8.31
N ASP A 139 -23.58 -8.96 -7.03
CA ASP A 139 -24.75 -9.69 -6.56
C ASP A 139 -26.04 -8.90 -6.83
N GLN A 140 -25.99 -7.57 -6.64
CA GLN A 140 -27.11 -6.69 -6.98
C GLN A 140 -27.37 -6.67 -8.49
N MET A 141 -26.35 -6.66 -9.33
CA MET A 141 -26.50 -6.72 -10.79
C MET A 141 -27.11 -8.06 -11.24
N LEU A 142 -26.67 -9.19 -10.69
CA LEU A 142 -27.24 -10.50 -10.97
C LEU A 142 -28.72 -10.57 -10.54
N ALA A 143 -29.08 -10.05 -9.37
CA ALA A 143 -30.43 -9.97 -8.88
C ALA A 143 -31.29 -9.06 -9.76
N PHE A 144 -30.79 -7.90 -10.16
CA PHE A 144 -31.44 -6.94 -11.04
C PHE A 144 -31.81 -7.57 -12.39
N VAL A 145 -30.85 -8.21 -13.07
CA VAL A 145 -31.08 -8.90 -14.35
C VAL A 145 -32.15 -10.00 -14.21
N ASN A 146 -32.07 -10.79 -13.13
CA ASN A 146 -33.02 -11.87 -12.88
C ASN A 146 -34.44 -11.36 -12.56
N THR A 147 -34.55 -10.33 -11.75
CA THR A 147 -35.86 -9.74 -11.38
C THR A 147 -36.54 -9.13 -12.58
N LEU A 148 -35.83 -8.39 -13.42
CA LEU A 148 -36.40 -7.79 -14.62
C LEU A 148 -36.82 -8.84 -15.65
N ALA A 149 -36.10 -9.95 -15.80
CA ALA A 149 -36.49 -11.03 -16.67
C ALA A 149 -37.85 -11.66 -16.28
N GLN A 150 -38.17 -11.66 -14.98
CA GLN A 150 -39.47 -12.16 -14.48
C GLN A 150 -40.65 -11.16 -14.69
N GLN A 151 -40.32 -9.89 -14.90
CA GLN A 151 -41.30 -8.82 -15.10
C GLN A 151 -41.63 -8.56 -16.58
N VAL A 152 -40.93 -9.22 -17.50
CA VAL A 152 -41.11 -9.06 -18.92
C VAL A 152 -42.51 -9.59 -19.33
N PRO A 153 -43.32 -8.82 -20.07
CA PRO A 153 -44.58 -9.30 -20.60
C PRO A 153 -44.44 -10.53 -21.51
N ALA A 154 -45.45 -11.40 -21.53
CA ALA A 154 -45.38 -12.66 -22.28
C ALA A 154 -45.29 -12.47 -23.81
N ASP A 155 -45.71 -11.32 -24.32
CA ASP A 155 -45.67 -10.91 -25.72
C ASP A 155 -44.44 -10.07 -26.09
N ALA A 156 -43.58 -9.75 -25.13
CA ALA A 156 -42.39 -8.95 -25.37
C ALA A 156 -41.29 -9.73 -26.11
N ASN A 157 -40.54 -9.01 -26.89
CA ASN A 157 -39.37 -9.56 -27.59
C ASN A 157 -38.07 -9.27 -26.83
N THR A 158 -36.96 -9.84 -27.29
CA THR A 158 -35.62 -9.69 -26.66
C THR A 158 -35.14 -8.23 -26.64
N LEU A 159 -35.52 -7.44 -27.67
CA LEU A 159 -35.17 -6.01 -27.72
C LEU A 159 -35.91 -5.22 -26.64
N ASP A 160 -37.19 -5.57 -26.34
CA ASP A 160 -37.94 -4.91 -25.27
C ASP A 160 -37.37 -5.19 -23.91
N TYR A 161 -36.90 -6.42 -23.65
CA TYR A 161 -36.18 -6.77 -22.44
C TYR A 161 -34.85 -6.00 -22.33
N ALA A 162 -34.07 -5.88 -23.41
CA ALA A 162 -32.85 -5.11 -23.44
C ALA A 162 -33.07 -3.62 -23.13
N LYS A 163 -34.10 -3.00 -23.72
CA LYS A 163 -34.51 -1.62 -23.44
C LYS A 163 -34.92 -1.45 -21.98
N MET A 164 -35.67 -2.40 -21.43
CA MET A 164 -36.13 -2.39 -20.05
C MET A 164 -34.93 -2.46 -19.08
N LEU A 165 -33.91 -3.26 -19.36
CA LEU A 165 -32.67 -3.33 -18.60
C LEU A 165 -31.94 -1.97 -18.56
N ILE A 166 -31.72 -1.33 -19.71
CA ILE A 166 -31.05 -0.04 -19.81
C ILE A 166 -31.87 1.05 -19.09
N THR A 167 -33.17 1.14 -19.37
CA THR A 167 -34.03 2.17 -18.79
C THR A 167 -34.15 2.03 -17.28
N ALA A 168 -34.38 0.82 -16.79
CA ALA A 168 -34.45 0.58 -15.33
C ALA A 168 -33.15 0.84 -14.62
N TYR A 169 -32.03 0.52 -15.25
CA TYR A 169 -30.68 0.80 -14.68
C TYR A 169 -30.41 2.30 -14.57
N SER A 170 -30.72 3.07 -15.63
CA SER A 170 -30.48 4.53 -15.64
C SER A 170 -31.45 5.32 -14.76
N THR A 171 -32.65 4.76 -14.45
CA THR A 171 -33.63 5.45 -13.61
C THR A 171 -33.44 5.21 -12.11
N ASN A 172 -32.69 4.21 -11.73
CA ASN A 172 -32.52 3.78 -10.31
C ASN A 172 -31.65 4.69 -9.42
N GLY A 173 -31.27 5.90 -9.87
CA GLY A 173 -30.36 6.77 -9.12
C GLY A 173 -28.94 6.18 -9.03
N GLU A 174 -28.25 6.37 -7.91
CA GLU A 174 -26.89 5.87 -7.74
C GLU A 174 -26.86 4.33 -7.64
N THR A 175 -26.29 3.69 -8.64
CA THR A 175 -26.23 2.24 -8.76
C THR A 175 -25.17 1.61 -7.85
N ALA A 176 -25.26 0.29 -7.62
CA ALA A 176 -24.24 -0.44 -6.83
C ALA A 176 -22.85 -0.39 -7.49
N ASN A 177 -22.80 -0.43 -8.83
CA ASN A 177 -21.55 -0.30 -9.60
C ASN A 177 -20.92 1.08 -9.39
N GLU A 178 -21.72 2.14 -9.42
CA GLU A 178 -21.25 3.52 -9.21
C GLU A 178 -20.71 3.71 -7.78
N ARG A 179 -21.41 3.20 -6.77
CA ARG A 179 -20.92 3.24 -5.37
C ARG A 179 -19.60 2.50 -5.21
N ALA A 180 -19.51 1.29 -5.76
CA ALA A 180 -18.27 0.51 -5.73
C ALA A 180 -17.13 1.23 -6.47
N LEU A 181 -17.40 1.83 -7.63
CA LEU A 181 -16.44 2.60 -8.40
C LEU A 181 -15.98 3.85 -7.66
N GLN A 182 -16.88 4.56 -6.98
CA GLN A 182 -16.54 5.72 -6.18
C GLN A 182 -15.65 5.36 -4.98
N ALA A 183 -15.96 4.26 -4.29
CA ALA A 183 -15.14 3.75 -3.20
C ALA A 183 -13.73 3.35 -3.70
N LEU A 184 -13.67 2.67 -4.84
CA LEU A 184 -12.41 2.31 -5.50
C LEU A 184 -11.57 3.54 -5.87
N LYS A 185 -12.18 4.57 -6.44
CA LYS A 185 -11.53 5.85 -6.78
C LYS A 185 -11.02 6.58 -5.54
N ASN A 186 -11.80 6.59 -4.46
CA ASN A 186 -11.42 7.24 -3.21
C ASN A 186 -10.20 6.53 -2.59
N GLU A 187 -10.19 5.19 -2.55
CA GLU A 187 -9.05 4.43 -2.05
C GLU A 187 -7.80 4.65 -2.92
N ALA A 188 -7.93 4.61 -4.25
CA ALA A 188 -6.81 4.86 -5.16
C ALA A 188 -6.16 6.24 -4.95
N ARG A 189 -6.96 7.29 -4.69
CA ARG A 189 -6.48 8.65 -4.41
C ARG A 189 -5.69 8.77 -3.11
N THR A 190 -5.93 7.91 -2.13
CA THR A 190 -5.16 7.92 -0.87
C THR A 190 -3.78 7.30 -1.00
N LEU A 191 -3.50 6.63 -2.13
CA LEU A 191 -2.23 5.96 -2.42
C LEU A 191 -1.32 6.77 -3.34
N LEU A 192 -1.86 7.78 -4.02
CA LEU A 192 -1.16 8.69 -4.91
C LEU A 192 -0.68 9.92 -4.13
#